data_11148c6f537cabe9a71437832b4fd7b1
#
_entry.id   11148c6f537cabe9a71437832b4fd7b1
#
_cell.length_a   1.000
_cell.length_b   1.000
_cell.length_c   1.000
_cell.angle_alpha   90.00
_cell.angle_beta   90.00
_cell.angle_gamma   90.00
#
_symmetry.space_group_name_H-M   'P 1'
#
loop_
_entity.id
_entity.type
_entity.pdbx_description
1 polymer ?
#
loop_
_entity_poly.entity_id
_entity_poly.type
_entity_poly.pdbx_seq_one_letter_code
_entity_poly.pdbx_strand_id
1 'polypeptide(L)'
;MKTTLVVVLLFPLVATASAAPMYYNYKPGEFLVIKGGESPDKSFSIVSGENRSGEFEVCLMDAQTKKVLGSLEAVVTGWDTAPEVYGARWSPDSKHVGITSKGDRRWMVSVIYRIENGKAYLVETPKLLCYAVPSFCRLTKELGGAPAEYDLRSEDGVAVPWKARQMSGYSWIVKWSSPTRFMMNEQADFQVKNRDPSASVGKYGEVEKFARKIDDPQHPDDLSNYDLYQLSFKAECECELLQGDKCRVLKTRPIAREKKKED
;
A
#
# COMPACT_ATOMS: atom_id res chain seq x y z
N MET A 1 32.53 49.50 18.42
CA MET A 1 31.92 48.26 18.93
C MET A 1 31.31 47.54 17.75
N LYS A 2 31.82 46.38 17.36
CA LYS A 2 31.28 45.56 16.26
C LYS A 2 30.45 44.44 16.90
N THR A 3 29.16 44.49 16.71
CA THR A 3 28.22 43.45 17.21
C THR A 3 28.20 42.29 16.22
N THR A 4 28.74 41.14 16.62
CA THR A 4 28.70 39.91 15.85
C THR A 4 27.36 39.24 16.05
N LEU A 5 26.55 39.15 15.02
CA LEU A 5 25.28 38.42 15.02
C LEU A 5 25.56 36.92 14.81
N VAL A 6 25.34 36.13 15.87
CA VAL A 6 25.41 34.65 15.77
C VAL A 6 24.04 34.15 15.33
N VAL A 7 23.95 33.68 14.08
CA VAL A 7 22.77 33.02 13.56
C VAL A 7 22.87 31.53 13.92
N VAL A 8 22.09 31.06 14.87
CA VAL A 8 21.95 29.63 15.19
C VAL A 8 20.95 29.02 14.20
N LEU A 9 21.46 28.30 13.22
CA LEU A 9 20.65 27.49 12.33
C LEU A 9 20.20 26.22 13.07
N LEU A 10 18.95 26.20 13.50
CA LEU A 10 18.27 24.99 13.97
C LEU A 10 17.88 24.16 12.76
N PHE A 11 18.67 23.13 12.46
CA PHE A 11 18.27 22.09 11.52
C PHE A 11 17.15 21.26 12.16
N PRO A 12 15.98 21.13 11.51
CA PRO A 12 15.00 20.15 11.97
C PRO A 12 15.56 18.76 11.70
N LEU A 13 15.86 18.04 12.78
CA LEU A 13 16.13 16.60 12.72
C LEU A 13 14.85 15.93 12.20
N VAL A 14 14.79 15.66 10.91
CA VAL A 14 13.76 14.77 10.36
C VAL A 14 14.12 13.37 10.82
N ALA A 15 13.65 12.99 12.00
CA ALA A 15 13.67 11.63 12.45
C ALA A 15 12.83 10.82 11.45
N THR A 16 13.49 10.02 10.60
CA THR A 16 12.85 8.92 9.90
C THR A 16 12.45 7.89 10.95
N ALA A 17 11.31 8.13 11.57
CA ALA A 17 10.72 7.18 12.49
C ALA A 17 10.44 5.90 11.68
N SER A 18 11.24 4.88 11.90
CA SER A 18 10.88 3.50 11.57
C SER A 18 9.58 3.24 12.31
N ALA A 19 8.46 3.30 11.60
CA ALA A 19 7.16 3.12 12.23
C ALA A 19 7.09 1.69 12.78
N ALA A 20 7.19 1.57 14.08
CA ALA A 20 6.87 0.34 14.79
C ALA A 20 5.37 0.03 14.55
N PRO A 21 4.97 -1.26 14.65
CA PRO A 21 3.55 -1.60 14.59
C PRO A 21 2.77 -0.78 15.61
N MET A 22 1.61 -0.25 15.18
CA MET A 22 0.72 0.50 16.05
C MET A 22 -0.35 -0.46 16.58
N TYR A 23 -0.24 -0.82 17.85
CA TYR A 23 -1.23 -1.65 18.52
C TYR A 23 -2.16 -0.79 19.36
N TYR A 24 -3.43 -1.14 19.32
CA TYR A 24 -4.44 -0.62 20.22
C TYR A 24 -4.99 -1.76 21.07
N ASN A 25 -5.12 -1.54 22.37
CA ASN A 25 -5.67 -2.53 23.29
C ASN A 25 -7.19 -2.38 23.35
N TYR A 26 -7.88 -3.04 22.45
CA TYR A 26 -9.33 -3.10 22.45
C TYR A 26 -9.84 -3.86 23.68
N LYS A 27 -10.98 -3.42 24.19
CA LYS A 27 -11.77 -4.25 25.12
C LYS A 27 -12.57 -5.26 24.28
N PRO A 28 -12.83 -6.47 24.81
CA PRO A 28 -13.66 -7.45 24.11
C PRO A 28 -15.01 -6.85 23.69
N GLY A 29 -15.31 -6.87 22.40
CA GLY A 29 -16.51 -6.26 21.82
C GLY A 29 -16.42 -4.74 21.61
N GLU A 30 -15.29 -4.11 21.81
CA GLU A 30 -15.06 -2.71 21.49
C GLU A 30 -14.76 -2.54 20.00
N PHE A 31 -15.47 -1.59 19.36
CA PHE A 31 -15.23 -1.21 17.98
C PHE A 31 -15.11 0.31 17.87
N LEU A 32 -14.05 0.77 17.19
CA LEU A 32 -13.76 2.18 16.98
C LEU A 32 -13.86 2.53 15.50
N VAL A 33 -14.42 3.70 15.21
CA VAL A 33 -14.53 4.19 13.83
C VAL A 33 -13.12 4.50 13.30
N ILE A 34 -12.76 3.92 12.15
CA ILE A 34 -11.48 4.20 11.49
C ILE A 34 -11.48 5.59 10.85
N LYS A 35 -10.31 6.07 10.44
CA LYS A 35 -10.19 7.37 9.78
C LYS A 35 -11.06 7.47 8.53
N GLY A 36 -12.01 8.40 8.49
CA GLY A 36 -12.96 8.56 7.38
C GLY A 36 -14.00 7.44 7.29
N GLY A 37 -14.17 6.66 8.36
CA GLY A 37 -15.06 5.51 8.39
C GLY A 37 -16.56 5.85 8.35
N GLU A 38 -16.97 7.06 8.74
CA GLU A 38 -18.39 7.45 8.65
C GLU A 38 -18.81 7.70 7.20
N SER A 39 -19.96 7.11 6.81
CA SER A 39 -20.54 7.36 5.50
C SER A 39 -21.11 8.80 5.40
N PRO A 40 -21.14 9.43 4.21
CA PRO A 40 -21.68 10.78 4.02
C PRO A 40 -23.10 10.96 4.51
N ASP A 41 -23.95 9.95 4.35
CA ASP A 41 -25.36 9.95 4.81
C ASP A 41 -25.53 9.55 6.28
N LYS A 42 -24.43 9.22 6.97
CA LYS A 42 -24.39 8.78 8.38
C LYS A 42 -25.20 7.51 8.67
N SER A 43 -25.45 6.70 7.66
CA SER A 43 -26.15 5.42 7.83
C SER A 43 -25.20 4.32 8.31
N PHE A 44 -23.93 4.37 7.88
CA PHE A 44 -22.94 3.34 8.15
C PHE A 44 -21.63 3.90 8.67
N SER A 45 -20.89 3.05 9.36
CA SER A 45 -19.50 3.31 9.75
C SER A 45 -18.63 2.09 9.45
N ILE A 46 -17.39 2.33 9.00
CA ILE A 46 -16.36 1.30 9.01
C ILE A 46 -15.63 1.42 10.34
N VAL A 47 -15.52 0.30 11.02
CA VAL A 47 -14.94 0.21 12.36
C VAL A 47 -13.88 -0.88 12.41
N SER A 48 -12.92 -0.73 13.32
CA SER A 48 -11.97 -1.79 13.68
C SER A 48 -12.10 -2.11 15.16
N GLY A 49 -11.87 -3.35 15.53
CA GLY A 49 -12.01 -3.76 16.91
C GLY A 49 -11.78 -5.25 17.13
N GLU A 50 -11.94 -5.67 18.37
CA GLU A 50 -11.95 -7.08 18.74
C GLU A 50 -13.36 -7.56 18.97
N ASN A 51 -13.69 -8.69 18.33
CA ASN A 51 -14.95 -9.37 18.59
C ASN A 51 -14.93 -10.01 20.00
N ARG A 52 -16.03 -10.63 20.40
CA ARG A 52 -16.14 -11.25 21.73
C ARG A 52 -15.20 -12.45 21.93
N SER A 53 -14.66 -13.00 20.85
CA SER A 53 -13.69 -14.09 20.87
C SER A 53 -12.23 -13.59 20.98
N GLY A 54 -12.02 -12.26 20.98
CA GLY A 54 -10.70 -11.64 21.02
C GLY A 54 -10.00 -11.62 19.65
N GLU A 55 -10.74 -11.82 18.55
CA GLU A 55 -10.21 -11.73 17.21
C GLU A 55 -10.37 -10.31 16.68
N PHE A 56 -9.28 -9.75 16.17
CA PHE A 56 -9.30 -8.42 15.55
C PHE A 56 -9.92 -8.47 14.16
N GLU A 57 -10.83 -7.55 13.89
CA GLU A 57 -11.51 -7.46 12.60
C GLU A 57 -11.84 -6.01 12.22
N VAL A 58 -12.04 -5.78 10.91
CA VAL A 58 -12.60 -4.55 10.37
C VAL A 58 -14.00 -4.85 9.87
N CYS A 59 -14.98 -4.05 10.31
CA CYS A 59 -16.39 -4.34 10.11
C CYS A 59 -17.17 -3.18 9.52
N LEU A 60 -18.28 -3.51 8.85
CA LEU A 60 -19.38 -2.59 8.59
C LEU A 60 -20.29 -2.53 9.84
N MET A 61 -20.63 -1.35 10.29
CA MET A 61 -21.48 -1.07 11.43
C MET A 61 -22.63 -0.14 11.03
N ASP A 62 -23.82 -0.39 11.52
CA ASP A 62 -24.91 0.58 11.49
C ASP A 62 -24.56 1.77 12.41
N ALA A 63 -24.52 2.97 11.85
CA ALA A 63 -24.03 4.14 12.58
C ALA A 63 -24.98 4.62 13.67
N GLN A 64 -26.27 4.33 13.56
CA GLN A 64 -27.30 4.75 14.52
C GLN A 64 -27.41 3.77 15.69
N THR A 65 -27.55 2.50 15.38
CA THR A 65 -27.75 1.45 16.40
C THR A 65 -26.45 0.92 17.01
N LYS A 66 -25.31 1.26 16.40
CA LYS A 66 -23.97 0.74 16.75
C LYS A 66 -23.88 -0.79 16.63
N LYS A 67 -24.74 -1.39 15.84
CA LYS A 67 -24.73 -2.82 15.58
C LYS A 67 -23.72 -3.15 14.49
N VAL A 68 -22.81 -4.08 14.75
CA VAL A 68 -21.95 -4.68 13.72
C VAL A 68 -22.82 -5.48 12.75
N LEU A 69 -22.69 -5.20 11.46
CA LEU A 69 -23.49 -5.82 10.40
C LEU A 69 -22.72 -6.96 9.72
N GLY A 70 -21.40 -6.90 9.69
CA GLY A 70 -20.56 -7.96 9.15
C GLY A 70 -19.08 -7.57 9.05
N SER A 71 -18.23 -8.57 9.04
CA SER A 71 -16.79 -8.42 8.84
C SER A 71 -16.46 -8.13 7.37
N LEU A 72 -15.39 -7.37 7.13
CA LEU A 72 -14.86 -7.02 5.82
C LEU A 72 -13.59 -7.83 5.55
N GLU A 73 -13.76 -9.11 5.29
CA GLU A 73 -12.71 -10.14 5.27
C GLU A 73 -11.55 -9.86 4.31
N ALA A 74 -11.76 -9.07 3.23
CA ALA A 74 -10.68 -8.73 2.30
C ALA A 74 -9.78 -7.58 2.80
N VAL A 75 -10.12 -6.94 3.94
CA VAL A 75 -9.25 -5.95 4.57
C VAL A 75 -8.11 -6.67 5.29
N VAL A 76 -6.88 -6.35 4.93
CA VAL A 76 -5.70 -6.96 5.57
C VAL A 76 -5.53 -6.42 7.00
N THR A 77 -5.48 -7.30 7.99
CA THR A 77 -5.51 -6.95 9.43
C THR A 77 -4.28 -7.44 10.21
N GLY A 78 -3.30 -8.07 9.56
CA GLY A 78 -2.28 -8.86 10.27
C GLY A 78 -1.13 -8.10 10.94
N TRP A 79 -0.97 -6.79 10.71
CA TRP A 79 0.23 -6.06 11.17
C TRP A 79 -0.07 -4.99 12.23
N ASP A 80 -1.01 -4.11 11.96
CA ASP A 80 -1.37 -3.01 12.85
C ASP A 80 -2.84 -3.16 13.27
N THR A 81 -3.16 -2.86 14.54
CA THR A 81 -4.54 -2.93 15.05
C THR A 81 -5.13 -1.57 15.40
N ALA A 82 -4.30 -0.52 15.49
CA ALA A 82 -4.78 0.82 15.79
C ALA A 82 -5.73 1.35 14.71
N PRO A 83 -6.86 1.97 15.07
CA PRO A 83 -7.86 2.44 14.09
C PRO A 83 -7.31 3.50 13.13
N GLU A 84 -6.25 4.22 13.51
CA GLU A 84 -5.62 5.27 12.72
C GLU A 84 -4.83 4.76 11.52
N VAL A 85 -4.45 3.47 11.52
CA VAL A 85 -3.70 2.86 10.40
C VAL A 85 -4.61 2.39 9.27
N TYR A 86 -5.91 2.38 9.53
CA TYR A 86 -6.95 2.11 8.55
C TYR A 86 -7.55 3.41 8.05
N GLY A 87 -7.81 3.50 6.76
CA GLY A 87 -8.45 4.66 6.16
C GLY A 87 -9.62 4.25 5.27
N ALA A 88 -10.75 4.90 5.41
CA ALA A 88 -11.89 4.73 4.53
C ALA A 88 -12.13 5.98 3.69
N ARG A 89 -12.61 5.78 2.47
CA ARG A 89 -13.11 6.84 1.58
C ARG A 89 -14.40 6.38 0.93
N TRP A 90 -15.47 7.02 1.29
CA TRP A 90 -16.81 6.74 0.78
C TRP A 90 -17.06 7.45 -0.55
N SER A 91 -17.85 6.81 -1.42
CA SER A 91 -18.47 7.49 -2.55
C SER A 91 -19.50 8.53 -2.06
N PRO A 92 -19.77 9.59 -2.85
CA PRO A 92 -20.70 10.65 -2.43
C PRO A 92 -22.11 10.18 -2.10
N ASP A 93 -22.55 9.06 -2.67
CA ASP A 93 -23.86 8.46 -2.47
C ASP A 93 -23.90 7.41 -1.34
N SER A 94 -22.81 7.26 -0.59
CA SER A 94 -22.66 6.28 0.50
C SER A 94 -22.82 4.80 0.11
N LYS A 95 -22.84 4.48 -1.19
CA LYS A 95 -23.03 3.11 -1.67
C LYS A 95 -21.75 2.33 -1.88
N HIS A 96 -20.60 3.02 -1.92
CA HIS A 96 -19.31 2.37 -2.04
C HIS A 96 -18.32 2.96 -1.05
N VAL A 97 -17.44 2.11 -0.56
CA VAL A 97 -16.35 2.51 0.32
C VAL A 97 -15.07 1.83 -0.10
N GLY A 98 -14.03 2.62 -0.24
CA GLY A 98 -12.68 2.11 -0.39
C GLY A 98 -11.96 2.14 0.94
N ILE A 99 -11.37 1.03 1.32
CA ILE A 99 -10.66 0.87 2.59
C ILE A 99 -9.20 0.59 2.27
N THR A 100 -8.33 1.39 2.85
CA THR A 100 -6.88 1.22 2.77
C THR A 100 -6.38 0.71 4.11
N SER A 101 -5.66 -0.39 4.09
CA SER A 101 -5.05 -1.02 5.25
C SER A 101 -3.56 -1.24 5.02
N LYS A 102 -2.80 -1.29 6.12
CA LYS A 102 -1.38 -1.54 6.10
C LYS A 102 -1.13 -3.02 6.43
N GLY A 103 -0.72 -3.79 5.43
CA GLY A 103 -0.45 -5.22 5.59
C GLY A 103 0.84 -5.49 6.39
N ASP A 104 1.84 -4.62 6.21
CA ASP A 104 3.08 -4.55 6.99
C ASP A 104 3.80 -3.21 6.73
N ARG A 105 5.10 -3.11 7.10
CA ARG A 105 5.89 -1.87 6.91
C ARG A 105 6.02 -1.45 5.44
N ARG A 106 5.88 -2.38 4.50
CA ARG A 106 6.16 -2.18 3.06
C ARG A 106 4.95 -2.44 2.18
N TRP A 107 3.81 -2.79 2.79
CA TRP A 107 2.60 -3.14 2.06
C TRP A 107 1.42 -2.35 2.57
N MET A 108 0.77 -1.65 1.65
CA MET A 108 -0.50 -0.97 1.87
C MET A 108 -1.46 -1.39 0.75
N VAL A 109 -2.60 -1.89 1.14
CA VAL A 109 -3.58 -2.48 0.22
C VAL A 109 -4.88 -1.71 0.33
N SER A 110 -5.52 -1.47 -0.80
CA SER A 110 -6.87 -0.93 -0.84
C SER A 110 -7.85 -1.93 -1.43
N VAL A 111 -8.98 -2.07 -0.79
CA VAL A 111 -10.12 -2.85 -1.25
C VAL A 111 -11.35 -1.96 -1.34
N ILE A 112 -12.26 -2.29 -2.24
CA ILE A 112 -13.52 -1.54 -2.40
C ILE A 112 -14.67 -2.47 -2.11
N TYR A 113 -15.64 -1.96 -1.34
CA TYR A 113 -16.90 -2.63 -1.10
C TYR A 113 -18.07 -1.80 -1.63
N ARG A 114 -19.04 -2.47 -2.23
CA ARG A 114 -20.38 -1.95 -2.45
C ARG A 114 -21.24 -2.28 -1.24
N ILE A 115 -21.98 -1.28 -0.75
CA ILE A 115 -22.88 -1.42 0.40
C ILE A 115 -24.33 -1.39 -0.09
N GLU A 116 -25.05 -2.44 0.22
CA GLU A 116 -26.45 -2.57 -0.16
C GLU A 116 -27.23 -3.32 0.92
N ASN A 117 -28.33 -2.73 1.40
CA ASN A 117 -29.18 -3.31 2.44
C ASN A 117 -28.40 -3.76 3.71
N GLY A 118 -27.41 -2.97 4.13
CA GLY A 118 -26.56 -3.28 5.28
C GLY A 118 -25.58 -4.43 5.09
N LYS A 119 -25.34 -4.86 3.85
CA LYS A 119 -24.34 -5.87 3.49
C LYS A 119 -23.23 -5.25 2.65
N ALA A 120 -22.02 -5.74 2.82
CA ALA A 120 -20.86 -5.35 2.04
C ALA A 120 -20.53 -6.43 1.00
N TYR A 121 -20.33 -6.02 -0.24
CA TYR A 121 -19.96 -6.87 -1.36
C TYR A 121 -18.61 -6.41 -1.90
N LEU A 122 -17.62 -7.31 -1.93
CA LEU A 122 -16.29 -6.98 -2.44
C LEU A 122 -16.35 -6.68 -3.94
N VAL A 123 -15.75 -5.55 -4.33
CA VAL A 123 -15.60 -5.17 -5.75
C VAL A 123 -14.28 -5.71 -6.26
N GLU A 124 -14.31 -6.43 -7.38
CA GLU A 124 -13.11 -6.90 -8.06
C GLU A 124 -12.37 -5.72 -8.72
N THR A 125 -11.24 -5.33 -8.13
CA THR A 125 -10.38 -4.27 -8.66
C THR A 125 -9.23 -4.84 -9.48
N PRO A 126 -8.94 -4.28 -10.67
CA PRO A 126 -7.80 -4.73 -11.46
C PRO A 126 -6.48 -4.34 -10.76
N LYS A 127 -5.42 -5.09 -11.03
CA LYS A 127 -4.06 -4.69 -10.67
C LYS A 127 -3.65 -3.53 -11.58
N LEU A 128 -3.67 -2.32 -11.04
CA LEU A 128 -3.57 -1.08 -11.82
C LEU A 128 -2.21 -0.93 -12.52
N LEU A 129 -1.11 -1.29 -11.86
CA LEU A 129 0.21 -1.26 -12.48
C LEU A 129 0.30 -2.20 -13.68
N CYS A 130 -0.40 -3.32 -13.68
CA CYS A 130 -0.47 -4.20 -14.84
C CYS A 130 -1.19 -3.54 -16.03
N TYR A 131 -2.13 -2.65 -15.76
CA TYR A 131 -2.80 -1.84 -16.79
C TYR A 131 -1.93 -0.70 -17.28
N ALA A 132 -1.34 0.04 -16.34
CA ALA A 132 -0.52 1.21 -16.63
C ALA A 132 0.76 0.84 -17.37
N VAL A 133 1.35 -0.30 -17.03
CA VAL A 133 2.63 -0.79 -17.55
C VAL A 133 2.46 -2.23 -18.01
N PRO A 134 2.02 -2.49 -19.25
CA PRO A 134 1.88 -3.87 -19.77
C PRO A 134 3.17 -4.69 -19.64
N SER A 135 4.32 -4.04 -19.72
CA SER A 135 5.63 -4.67 -19.46
C SER A 135 5.82 -5.03 -17.98
N PHE A 136 5.11 -4.41 -17.04
CA PHE A 136 5.21 -4.69 -15.61
C PHE A 136 4.79 -6.13 -15.29
N CYS A 137 3.64 -6.58 -15.79
CA CYS A 137 3.20 -7.96 -15.61
C CYS A 137 4.12 -8.96 -16.30
N ARG A 138 4.72 -8.58 -17.43
CA ARG A 138 5.74 -9.38 -18.08
C ARG A 138 7.02 -9.41 -17.25
N LEU A 139 7.47 -8.24 -16.79
CA LEU A 139 8.65 -8.09 -15.95
C LEU A 139 8.52 -8.89 -14.66
N THR A 140 7.39 -8.82 -13.96
CA THR A 140 7.16 -9.61 -12.74
C THR A 140 7.18 -11.12 -12.99
N LYS A 141 6.69 -11.58 -14.14
CA LYS A 141 6.77 -12.99 -14.55
C LYS A 141 8.19 -13.40 -14.94
N GLU A 142 8.86 -12.61 -15.78
CA GLU A 142 10.22 -12.89 -16.26
C GLU A 142 11.26 -12.83 -15.13
N LEU A 143 11.07 -11.93 -14.18
CA LEU A 143 11.96 -11.78 -13.04
C LEU A 143 11.69 -12.79 -11.92
N GLY A 144 10.71 -13.68 -12.13
CA GLY A 144 10.37 -14.72 -11.15
C GLY A 144 9.85 -14.10 -9.86
N GLY A 145 8.96 -13.08 -10.00
CA GLY A 145 8.42 -12.30 -8.91
C GLY A 145 7.81 -13.15 -7.80
N ALA A 146 8.67 -13.69 -6.97
CA ALA A 146 8.25 -14.14 -5.66
C ALA A 146 7.75 -12.89 -4.91
N PRO A 147 6.60 -12.96 -4.25
CA PRO A 147 6.20 -11.93 -3.31
C PRO A 147 7.39 -11.68 -2.37
N ALA A 148 7.54 -10.46 -1.90
CA ALA A 148 8.55 -10.12 -0.91
C ALA A 148 8.23 -10.86 0.39
N GLU A 149 8.63 -12.09 0.47
CA GLU A 149 8.73 -12.74 1.75
C GLU A 149 9.95 -12.18 2.46
N TYR A 150 9.77 -11.75 3.67
CA TYR A 150 10.80 -11.17 4.53
C TYR A 150 11.96 -12.14 4.79
N ASP A 151 11.74 -13.39 4.55
CA ASP A 151 12.72 -14.46 4.72
C ASP A 151 12.82 -15.28 3.44
N LEU A 152 13.72 -14.87 2.55
CA LEU A 152 14.12 -15.67 1.39
C LEU A 152 15.07 -16.81 1.80
N ARG A 153 14.98 -17.27 3.03
CA ARG A 153 15.65 -18.46 3.49
C ARG A 153 14.69 -19.63 3.36
N SER A 154 15.19 -20.75 2.88
CA SER A 154 14.50 -22.03 2.99
C SER A 154 14.27 -22.38 4.48
N GLU A 155 13.39 -23.33 4.77
CA GLU A 155 13.22 -23.86 6.13
C GLU A 155 14.55 -24.28 6.78
N ASP A 156 15.54 -24.62 5.97
CA ASP A 156 16.90 -24.99 6.41
C ASP A 156 17.82 -23.76 6.62
N GLY A 157 17.32 -22.55 6.51
CA GLY A 157 18.09 -21.32 6.69
C GLY A 157 18.99 -20.94 5.50
N VAL A 158 18.90 -21.64 4.39
CA VAL A 158 19.67 -21.38 3.17
C VAL A 158 19.01 -20.29 2.35
N ALA A 159 19.77 -19.28 1.91
CA ALA A 159 19.25 -18.21 1.07
C ALA A 159 18.69 -18.75 -0.26
N VAL A 160 17.42 -18.45 -0.54
CA VAL A 160 16.80 -18.83 -1.81
C VAL A 160 17.36 -17.95 -2.93
N PRO A 161 17.92 -18.52 -4.02
CA PRO A 161 18.40 -17.75 -5.15
C PRO A 161 17.26 -16.92 -5.77
N TRP A 162 17.48 -15.60 -5.92
CA TRP A 162 16.52 -14.73 -6.57
C TRP A 162 17.21 -13.87 -7.66
N LYS A 163 16.51 -13.60 -8.75
CA LYS A 163 16.96 -12.67 -9.82
C LYS A 163 16.30 -11.30 -9.66
N ALA A 164 15.08 -11.29 -9.19
CA ALA A 164 14.35 -10.08 -8.81
C ALA A 164 13.38 -10.40 -7.69
N ARG A 165 13.08 -9.39 -6.88
CA ARG A 165 12.06 -9.47 -5.83
C ARG A 165 11.31 -8.17 -5.70
N GLN A 166 10.04 -8.26 -5.35
CA GLN A 166 9.25 -7.09 -4.97
C GLN A 166 9.57 -6.73 -3.52
N MET A 167 9.91 -5.46 -3.29
CA MET A 167 10.33 -4.96 -1.98
C MET A 167 9.22 -4.26 -1.24
N SER A 168 8.29 -3.67 -1.97
CA SER A 168 7.15 -2.95 -1.41
C SER A 168 6.00 -2.88 -2.40
N GLY A 169 4.80 -2.66 -1.89
CA GLY A 169 3.62 -2.42 -2.69
C GLY A 169 2.63 -1.55 -1.94
N TYR A 170 2.18 -0.47 -2.58
CA TYR A 170 1.24 0.46 -1.98
C TYR A 170 0.10 0.72 -2.96
N SER A 171 -1.13 0.62 -2.48
CA SER A 171 -2.30 1.08 -3.20
C SER A 171 -3.20 1.88 -2.26
N TRP A 172 -3.69 3.03 -2.73
CA TRP A 172 -4.62 3.83 -1.94
C TRP A 172 -5.58 4.60 -2.82
N ILE A 173 -6.82 4.72 -2.35
CA ILE A 173 -7.82 5.55 -3.01
C ILE A 173 -7.56 7.00 -2.66
N VAL A 174 -7.36 7.83 -3.69
CA VAL A 174 -7.09 9.25 -3.53
C VAL A 174 -8.38 10.01 -3.27
N LYS A 175 -9.39 9.80 -4.12
CA LYS A 175 -10.71 10.46 -4.03
C LYS A 175 -11.76 9.77 -4.88
N TRP A 176 -13.00 10.00 -4.56
CA TRP A 176 -14.14 9.76 -5.45
C TRP A 176 -14.47 11.05 -6.21
N SER A 177 -14.69 10.93 -7.51
CA SER A 177 -15.13 12.04 -8.38
C SER A 177 -16.64 11.97 -8.69
N SER A 178 -17.24 10.80 -8.53
CA SER A 178 -18.68 10.56 -8.63
C SER A 178 -19.07 9.29 -7.84
N PRO A 179 -20.35 8.90 -7.77
CA PRO A 179 -20.77 7.65 -7.14
C PRO A 179 -20.06 6.39 -7.66
N THR A 180 -19.64 6.40 -8.91
CA THR A 180 -19.03 5.24 -9.56
C THR A 180 -17.60 5.48 -10.06
N ARG A 181 -17.06 6.71 -9.95
CA ARG A 181 -15.70 7.01 -10.40
C ARG A 181 -14.80 7.43 -9.27
N PHE A 182 -13.60 6.89 -9.26
CA PHE A 182 -12.59 7.20 -8.25
C PHE A 182 -11.20 7.25 -8.86
N MET A 183 -10.31 7.89 -8.12
CA MET A 183 -8.87 7.91 -8.42
C MET A 183 -8.14 7.07 -7.41
N MET A 184 -7.24 6.24 -7.89
CA MET A 184 -6.42 5.36 -7.09
C MET A 184 -4.97 5.48 -7.52
N ASN A 185 -4.07 5.49 -6.55
CA ASN A 185 -2.64 5.40 -6.79
C ASN A 185 -2.15 4.00 -6.47
N GLU A 186 -1.18 3.56 -7.24
CA GLU A 186 -0.45 2.32 -6.99
C GLU A 186 1.05 2.55 -7.17
N GLN A 187 1.83 2.00 -6.26
CA GLN A 187 3.28 2.00 -6.30
C GLN A 187 3.80 0.60 -6.01
N ALA A 188 4.89 0.21 -6.68
CA ALA A 188 5.62 -1.01 -6.36
C ALA A 188 7.11 -0.78 -6.56
N ASP A 189 7.90 -1.28 -5.63
CA ASP A 189 9.35 -1.23 -5.69
C ASP A 189 9.91 -2.65 -5.80
N PHE A 190 10.94 -2.81 -6.63
CA PHE A 190 11.61 -4.07 -6.88
C PHE A 190 13.12 -3.91 -6.73
N GLN A 191 13.81 -5.00 -6.40
CA GLN A 191 15.24 -5.16 -6.56
C GLN A 191 15.54 -6.19 -7.64
N VAL A 192 16.56 -5.91 -8.45
CA VAL A 192 17.04 -6.79 -9.52
C VAL A 192 18.54 -6.97 -9.38
N LYS A 193 19.02 -8.21 -9.54
CA LYS A 193 20.45 -8.56 -9.50
C LYS A 193 21.02 -8.67 -10.91
N ASN A 194 22.22 -8.14 -11.10
CA ASN A 194 23.08 -8.35 -12.27
C ASN A 194 22.46 -8.03 -13.64
N ARG A 195 21.36 -7.33 -13.70
CA ARG A 195 20.68 -6.96 -14.94
C ARG A 195 20.16 -5.55 -14.83
N ASP A 196 20.61 -4.64 -15.69
CA ASP A 196 20.07 -3.31 -15.80
C ASP A 196 18.65 -3.37 -16.42
N PRO A 197 17.62 -3.04 -15.67
CA PRO A 197 16.24 -3.11 -16.16
C PRO A 197 15.77 -1.83 -16.85
N SER A 198 16.64 -0.84 -17.08
CA SER A 198 16.28 0.50 -17.57
C SER A 198 15.43 0.49 -18.84
N ALA A 199 15.73 -0.42 -19.77
CA ALA A 199 14.96 -0.59 -21.02
C ALA A 199 13.50 -1.07 -20.79
N SER A 200 13.19 -1.57 -19.61
CA SER A 200 11.91 -2.26 -19.34
C SER A 200 10.89 -1.40 -18.57
N VAL A 201 11.29 -0.26 -18.00
CA VAL A 201 10.43 0.48 -17.06
C VAL A 201 9.55 1.55 -17.68
N GLY A 202 9.91 2.07 -18.85
CA GLY A 202 9.10 3.10 -19.54
C GLY A 202 8.86 4.35 -18.68
N LYS A 203 7.83 5.11 -19.02
CA LYS A 203 7.49 6.38 -18.33
C LYS A 203 6.91 6.24 -16.92
N TYR A 204 6.54 5.03 -16.52
CA TYR A 204 5.94 4.77 -15.20
C TYR A 204 6.93 4.29 -14.16
N GLY A 205 8.17 4.05 -14.56
CA GLY A 205 9.20 3.50 -13.71
C GLY A 205 10.48 4.32 -13.71
N GLU A 206 11.18 4.22 -12.62
CA GLU A 206 12.52 4.76 -12.41
C GLU A 206 13.45 3.63 -12.04
N VAL A 207 14.70 3.73 -12.48
CA VAL A 207 15.75 2.76 -12.16
C VAL A 207 16.90 3.48 -11.50
N GLU A 208 17.34 2.94 -10.38
CA GLU A 208 18.52 3.39 -9.67
C GLU A 208 19.45 2.20 -9.45
N LYS A 209 20.72 2.35 -9.86
CA LYS A 209 21.76 1.41 -9.50
C LYS A 209 22.32 1.84 -8.14
N PHE A 210 22.09 1.05 -7.09
CA PHE A 210 22.45 1.44 -5.73
C PHE A 210 23.61 0.64 -5.13
N ALA A 211 24.03 -0.45 -5.76
CA ALA A 211 25.23 -1.18 -5.36
C ALA A 211 26.00 -1.68 -6.56
N ARG A 212 27.32 -1.67 -6.45
CA ARG A 212 28.23 -2.30 -7.39
C ARG A 212 28.71 -3.63 -6.81
N LYS A 213 28.91 -4.57 -7.70
CA LYS A 213 29.55 -5.84 -7.37
C LYS A 213 30.95 -5.60 -6.79
N ILE A 214 31.24 -6.20 -5.63
CA ILE A 214 32.54 -6.14 -4.93
C ILE A 214 33.15 -7.51 -4.97
N ASP A 215 32.91 -8.45 -5.65
CA ASP A 215 33.47 -9.82 -5.71
C ASP A 215 34.15 -10.25 -4.38
N ASP A 216 33.36 -10.61 -3.40
CA ASP A 216 33.83 -11.22 -2.16
C ASP A 216 33.61 -12.74 -2.19
N PRO A 217 34.64 -13.54 -2.50
CA PRO A 217 34.52 -14.98 -2.58
C PRO A 217 34.32 -15.65 -1.23
N GLN A 218 34.58 -14.96 -0.11
CA GLN A 218 34.39 -15.51 1.23
C GLN A 218 32.92 -15.45 1.70
N HIS A 219 32.14 -14.55 1.09
CA HIS A 219 30.72 -14.36 1.38
C HIS A 219 29.91 -14.34 0.09
N PRO A 220 29.79 -15.48 -0.61
CA PRO A 220 29.18 -15.52 -1.96
C PRO A 220 27.70 -15.09 -1.98
N ASP A 221 27.02 -15.15 -0.85
CA ASP A 221 25.60 -14.75 -0.71
C ASP A 221 25.44 -13.27 -0.31
N ASP A 222 26.54 -12.55 -0.06
CA ASP A 222 26.48 -11.13 0.25
C ASP A 222 25.93 -10.36 -0.96
N LEU A 223 25.01 -9.41 -0.68
CA LEU A 223 24.43 -8.55 -1.70
C LEU A 223 25.46 -7.67 -2.39
N SER A 224 26.63 -7.42 -1.75
CA SER A 224 27.74 -6.70 -2.33
C SER A 224 28.38 -7.41 -3.54
N ASN A 225 28.18 -8.72 -3.67
CA ASN A 225 28.64 -9.52 -4.82
C ASN A 225 27.81 -9.34 -6.07
N TYR A 226 26.80 -8.46 -6.06
CA TYR A 226 25.90 -8.26 -7.18
C TYR A 226 25.78 -6.79 -7.56
N ASP A 227 25.59 -6.54 -8.85
CA ASP A 227 25.05 -5.27 -9.30
C ASP A 227 23.56 -5.23 -8.89
N LEU A 228 23.21 -4.30 -8.00
CA LEU A 228 21.84 -4.15 -7.52
C LEU A 228 21.17 -2.92 -8.14
N TYR A 229 19.99 -3.13 -8.69
CA TYR A 229 19.15 -2.09 -9.24
C TYR A 229 17.83 -2.06 -8.48
N GLN A 230 17.39 -0.88 -8.12
CA GLN A 230 16.06 -0.64 -7.60
C GLN A 230 15.19 -0.08 -8.71
N LEU A 231 14.01 -0.68 -8.89
CA LEU A 231 12.98 -0.19 -9.79
C LEU A 231 11.81 0.29 -8.93
N SER A 232 11.36 1.50 -9.21
CA SER A 232 10.15 2.05 -8.59
C SER A 232 9.14 2.37 -9.66
N PHE A 233 7.95 1.78 -9.56
CA PHE A 233 6.81 2.07 -10.44
C PHE A 233 5.75 2.84 -9.67
N LYS A 234 5.20 3.88 -10.32
CA LYS A 234 4.12 4.70 -9.75
C LYS A 234 3.11 5.06 -10.81
N ALA A 235 1.86 4.78 -10.52
CA ALA A 235 0.75 5.13 -11.41
C ALA A 235 -0.42 5.71 -10.62
N GLU A 236 -1.04 6.74 -11.19
CA GLU A 236 -2.36 7.20 -10.81
C GLU A 236 -3.35 6.73 -11.87
N CYS A 237 -4.44 6.13 -11.43
CA CYS A 237 -5.46 5.56 -12.29
C CYS A 237 -6.82 6.15 -11.97
N GLU A 238 -7.52 6.60 -12.99
CA GLU A 238 -8.95 6.90 -12.94
C GLU A 238 -9.71 5.62 -13.25
N CYS A 239 -10.57 5.21 -12.32
CA CYS A 239 -11.31 3.97 -12.36
C CYS A 239 -12.81 4.21 -12.34
N GLU A 240 -13.56 3.30 -12.94
CA GLU A 240 -15.03 3.31 -12.95
C GLU A 240 -15.58 1.97 -12.50
N LEU A 241 -16.52 2.01 -11.58
CA LEU A 241 -17.29 0.83 -11.16
C LEU A 241 -18.31 0.46 -12.23
N LEU A 242 -18.44 -0.82 -12.47
CA LEU A 242 -19.39 -1.42 -13.40
C LEU A 242 -20.43 -2.23 -12.65
N GLN A 243 -21.48 -2.64 -13.35
CA GLN A 243 -22.42 -3.62 -12.82
C GLN A 243 -21.72 -4.95 -12.50
N GLY A 244 -22.21 -5.66 -11.47
CA GLY A 244 -21.67 -6.97 -11.08
C GLY A 244 -20.35 -6.88 -10.30
N ASP A 245 -20.19 -5.82 -9.51
CA ASP A 245 -19.06 -5.63 -8.59
C ASP A 245 -17.69 -5.71 -9.27
N LYS A 246 -17.58 -5.15 -10.48
CA LYS A 246 -16.35 -5.06 -11.27
C LYS A 246 -15.89 -3.61 -11.40
N CYS A 247 -14.61 -3.46 -11.69
CA CYS A 247 -14.01 -2.17 -11.93
C CYS A 247 -13.21 -2.19 -13.25
N ARG A 248 -13.22 -1.07 -13.97
CA ARG A 248 -12.33 -0.84 -15.12
C ARG A 248 -11.49 0.40 -14.94
N VAL A 249 -10.30 0.37 -15.52
CA VAL A 249 -9.43 1.53 -15.62
C VAL A 249 -9.82 2.35 -16.84
N LEU A 250 -10.12 3.63 -16.65
CA LEU A 250 -10.44 4.57 -17.73
C LEU A 250 -9.18 5.25 -18.25
N LYS A 251 -8.30 5.64 -17.34
CA LYS A 251 -7.09 6.40 -17.66
C LYS A 251 -5.99 6.11 -16.67
N THR A 252 -4.76 6.08 -17.16
CA THR A 252 -3.56 5.97 -16.33
C THR A 252 -2.60 7.12 -16.62
N ARG A 253 -1.92 7.57 -15.58
CA ARG A 253 -0.83 8.55 -15.70
C ARG A 253 0.31 8.22 -14.74
N PRO A 254 1.57 8.50 -15.11
CA PRO A 254 2.67 8.38 -14.18
C PRO A 254 2.53 9.42 -13.08
N ILE A 255 2.92 9.06 -11.86
CA ILE A 255 3.07 10.02 -10.77
C ILE A 255 4.49 10.55 -10.86
N ALA A 256 4.62 11.85 -11.14
CA ALA A 256 5.92 12.51 -11.13
C ALA A 256 6.54 12.47 -9.72
N ARG A 257 7.82 12.20 -9.66
CA ARG A 257 8.58 12.37 -8.41
C ARG A 257 8.61 13.86 -8.08
N GLU A 258 8.26 14.22 -6.86
CA GLU A 258 8.61 15.55 -6.38
C GLU A 258 10.14 15.65 -6.46
N LYS A 259 10.63 16.57 -7.31
CA LYS A 259 12.06 16.87 -7.33
C LYS A 259 12.41 17.33 -5.91
N LYS A 260 13.25 16.55 -5.21
CA LYS A 260 13.89 17.08 -4.00
C LYS A 260 14.54 18.39 -4.45
N LYS A 261 14.11 19.50 -3.89
CA LYS A 261 14.88 20.73 -4.00
C LYS A 261 16.23 20.40 -3.39
N GLU A 262 17.26 20.38 -4.19
CA GLU A 262 18.63 20.44 -3.71
C GLU A 262 18.78 21.84 -3.10
N ASP A 263 18.72 21.88 -1.77
CA ASP A 263 19.06 23.08 -0.99
C ASP A 263 20.58 23.11 -0.80
#